data_a27de10a0ed4d466575f61ec7ef1652a
#
_entry.id   a27de10a0ed4d466575f61ec7ef1652a
#
_cell.length_a   1.000
_cell.length_b   1.000
_cell.length_c   1.000
_cell.angle_alpha   90.00
_cell.angle_beta   90.00
_cell.angle_gamma   90.00
#
_symmetry.space_group_name_H-M   'P 1'
#
loop_
_entity.id
_entity.type
_entity.pdbx_description
1 polymer ?
#
loop_
_entity_poly.entity_id
_entity_poly.type
_entity_poly.pdbx_seq_one_letter_code
_entity_poly.pdbx_strand_id
1 'polypeptide(L)'
;MNSNKTMPRFIRLTSMALVLANLAACSHFNYTQPDSPHPLTALQAMEPAPKVALVLGSGGPRGYAHIGVMRVLEEAGIDYDLVVGSSVGSLIGAFWGQGYGAEQIDALSKQGDVFTIFDFSLFADRGWIRGQRLQDFVNDRLNTPQIEAMPRKFIAVATRIQDKQPVFFRSGNAGVAVRASSAVSKIFSPVGIQGVEYEDGDESLPVAVRAARQAGATFVIAVDVTPVPGTAPADAATTKLEREAKRRKRIDPELAQADFVIHPDMGYNTWPTPSFFDQARQAGEYEARRQLPTLKSALASRQ
;
A
#
# COMPACT_ATOMS: atom_id res chain seq x y z
N MET A 1 26.08 64.81 3.56
CA MET A 1 25.28 64.41 4.72
C MET A 1 24.73 63.01 4.44
N ASN A 2 25.47 61.96 4.88
CA ASN A 2 25.07 60.56 4.71
C ASN A 2 24.40 60.09 6.01
N SER A 3 23.10 59.82 5.94
CA SER A 3 22.34 59.25 7.03
C SER A 3 22.25 57.72 6.85
N ASN A 4 23.20 56.97 7.42
CA ASN A 4 23.11 55.52 7.59
C ASN A 4 22.15 55.24 8.73
N LYS A 5 20.88 54.92 8.42
CA LYS A 5 19.93 54.38 9.38
C LYS A 5 20.19 52.86 9.53
N THR A 6 20.94 52.49 10.56
CA THR A 6 21.09 51.12 10.98
C THR A 6 19.79 50.64 11.61
N MET A 7 19.15 49.65 10.99
CA MET A 7 17.94 48.97 11.48
C MET A 7 18.24 48.27 12.82
N PRO A 8 17.42 48.47 13.86
CA PRO A 8 17.71 47.92 15.19
C PRO A 8 17.74 46.38 15.18
N ARG A 9 18.74 45.83 15.86
CA ARG A 9 18.99 44.35 15.96
C ARG A 9 17.78 43.53 16.38
N PHE A 10 16.83 44.13 17.10
CA PHE A 10 15.57 43.43 17.53
C PHE A 10 14.65 43.07 16.35
N ILE A 11 14.56 43.90 15.32
CA ILE A 11 13.71 43.67 14.15
C ILE A 11 14.26 42.49 13.29
N ARG A 12 15.59 42.34 13.24
CA ARG A 12 16.22 41.20 12.53
C ARG A 12 16.02 39.87 13.22
N LEU A 13 16.01 39.83 14.55
CA LEU A 13 15.78 38.59 15.34
C LEU A 13 14.33 38.12 15.26
N THR A 14 13.37 39.05 15.31
CA THR A 14 11.95 38.70 15.19
C THR A 14 11.58 38.23 13.77
N SER A 15 12.15 38.85 12.71
CA SER A 15 11.93 38.42 11.34
C SER A 15 12.52 37.04 11.06
N MET A 16 13.71 36.73 11.62
CA MET A 16 14.35 35.43 11.47
C MET A 16 13.61 34.32 12.25
N ALA A 17 13.07 34.63 13.42
CA ALA A 17 12.23 33.70 14.19
C ALA A 17 10.89 33.40 13.50
N LEU A 18 10.25 34.40 12.86
CA LEU A 18 9.03 34.19 12.08
C LEU A 18 9.27 33.36 10.81
N VAL A 19 10.41 33.52 10.14
CA VAL A 19 10.78 32.72 8.96
C VAL A 19 11.08 31.27 9.35
N LEU A 20 11.77 31.05 10.49
CA LEU A 20 12.04 29.72 11.02
C LEU A 20 10.77 29.02 11.51
N ALA A 21 9.82 29.74 12.11
CA ALA A 21 8.53 29.20 12.53
C ALA A 21 7.66 28.76 11.33
N ASN A 22 7.70 29.51 10.22
CA ASN A 22 7.00 29.11 8.99
C ASN A 22 7.67 27.93 8.25
N LEU A 23 8.99 27.75 8.39
CA LEU A 23 9.71 26.60 7.83
C LEU A 23 9.42 25.30 8.64
N ALA A 24 9.16 25.41 9.94
CA ALA A 24 8.77 24.28 10.78
C ALA A 24 7.32 23.83 10.52
N ALA A 25 6.43 24.72 10.09
CA ALA A 25 5.03 24.40 9.80
C ALA A 25 4.83 23.58 8.52
N CYS A 26 5.85 23.48 7.65
CA CYS A 26 5.75 22.79 6.36
C CYS A 26 6.15 21.30 6.40
N SER A 27 6.49 20.71 7.55
CA SER A 27 7.00 19.34 7.62
C SER A 27 5.94 18.27 7.94
N HIS A 28 4.75 18.65 8.38
CA HIS A 28 3.66 17.73 8.69
C HIS A 28 2.57 17.81 7.63
N PHE A 29 2.48 16.77 6.80
CA PHE A 29 1.33 16.59 5.92
C PHE A 29 0.14 16.15 6.77
N ASN A 30 -0.83 17.02 6.95
CA ASN A 30 -2.08 16.70 7.62
C ASN A 30 -3.24 17.04 6.68
N TYR A 31 -3.90 16.01 6.17
CA TYR A 31 -5.00 16.14 5.24
C TYR A 31 -6.29 16.41 6.01
N THR A 32 -6.82 17.62 5.86
CA THR A 32 -8.06 18.09 6.53
C THR A 32 -9.12 18.54 5.52
N GLN A 33 -8.84 18.44 4.22
CA GLN A 33 -9.75 18.84 3.16
C GLN A 33 -10.97 17.91 3.09
N PRO A 34 -12.11 18.35 2.53
CA PRO A 34 -13.30 17.51 2.42
C PRO A 34 -13.11 16.21 1.62
N ASP A 35 -12.14 16.19 0.71
CA ASP A 35 -11.77 15.03 -0.09
C ASP A 35 -10.74 14.11 0.57
N SER A 36 -10.29 14.41 1.79
CA SER A 36 -9.36 13.55 2.52
C SER A 36 -9.97 12.17 2.77
N PRO A 37 -9.14 11.10 2.77
CA PRO A 37 -9.66 9.77 3.07
C PRO A 37 -10.31 9.71 4.46
N HIS A 38 -11.40 8.96 4.56
CA HIS A 38 -12.09 8.73 5.83
C HIS A 38 -11.60 7.42 6.46
N PRO A 39 -10.85 7.47 7.58
CA PRO A 39 -10.33 6.29 8.25
C PRO A 39 -11.46 5.53 8.97
N LEU A 40 -11.60 4.24 8.68
CA LEU A 40 -12.55 3.35 9.33
C LEU A 40 -11.80 2.32 10.18
N THR A 41 -12.21 2.12 11.43
CA THR A 41 -11.65 1.09 12.32
C THR A 41 -12.36 -0.25 12.18
N ALA A 42 -13.53 -0.28 11.56
CA ALA A 42 -14.27 -1.46 11.19
C ALA A 42 -15.01 -1.20 9.87
N LEU A 43 -15.18 -2.24 9.08
CA LEU A 43 -15.95 -2.17 7.84
C LEU A 43 -17.35 -2.73 8.07
N GLN A 44 -18.32 -2.16 7.37
CA GLN A 44 -19.64 -2.74 7.18
C GLN A 44 -19.69 -3.39 5.80
N ALA A 45 -20.52 -4.41 5.65
CA ALA A 45 -20.75 -5.04 4.36
C ALA A 45 -21.12 -3.99 3.31
N MET A 46 -20.57 -4.17 2.12
CA MET A 46 -20.85 -3.31 0.97
C MET A 46 -22.14 -3.76 0.29
N GLU A 47 -22.85 -2.80 -0.31
CA GLU A 47 -24.06 -3.10 -1.11
C GLU A 47 -23.83 -2.73 -2.59
N PRO A 48 -23.99 -3.69 -3.51
CA PRO A 48 -24.13 -5.12 -3.28
C PRO A 48 -22.88 -5.73 -2.67
N ALA A 49 -23.03 -6.82 -1.86
CA ALA A 49 -21.91 -7.52 -1.27
C ALA A 49 -21.00 -8.12 -2.35
N PRO A 50 -19.65 -8.04 -2.20
CA PRO A 50 -18.74 -8.67 -3.14
C PRO A 50 -18.87 -10.20 -3.06
N LYS A 51 -18.93 -10.87 -4.22
CA LYS A 51 -18.90 -12.34 -4.27
C LYS A 51 -17.46 -12.84 -4.08
N VAL A 52 -16.53 -12.29 -4.87
CA VAL A 52 -15.12 -12.64 -4.81
C VAL A 52 -14.30 -11.40 -4.46
N ALA A 53 -13.42 -11.51 -3.47
CA ALA A 53 -12.43 -10.49 -3.17
C ALA A 53 -11.01 -11.01 -3.42
N LEU A 54 -10.17 -10.16 -4.00
CA LEU A 54 -8.73 -10.37 -4.12
C LEU A 54 -8.02 -9.51 -3.07
N VAL A 55 -7.28 -10.15 -2.17
CA VAL A 55 -6.49 -9.49 -1.13
C VAL A 55 -5.03 -9.48 -1.54
N LEU A 56 -4.48 -8.28 -1.75
CA LEU A 56 -3.10 -8.06 -2.15
C LEU A 56 -2.26 -7.66 -0.94
N GLY A 57 -1.37 -8.55 -0.53
CA GLY A 57 -0.53 -8.34 0.65
C GLY A 57 0.56 -7.29 0.45
N SER A 58 1.11 -6.81 1.56
CA SER A 58 2.29 -5.95 1.61
C SER A 58 3.56 -6.72 1.22
N GLY A 59 4.59 -6.02 0.71
CA GLY A 59 5.84 -6.71 0.33
C GLY A 59 6.87 -5.84 -0.39
N GLY A 60 6.65 -4.55 -0.56
CA GLY A 60 7.55 -3.67 -1.31
C GLY A 60 7.84 -4.21 -2.71
N PRO A 61 9.12 -4.40 -3.12
CA PRO A 61 9.48 -4.90 -4.45
C PRO A 61 8.83 -6.23 -4.84
N ARG A 62 8.50 -7.10 -3.86
CA ARG A 62 7.81 -8.38 -4.11
C ARG A 62 6.39 -8.20 -4.67
N GLY A 63 5.80 -7.03 -4.46
CA GLY A 63 4.45 -6.72 -4.93
C GLY A 63 4.26 -6.82 -6.45
N TYR A 64 5.33 -6.78 -7.24
CA TYR A 64 5.22 -7.03 -8.67
C TYR A 64 4.66 -8.43 -9.00
N ALA A 65 4.76 -9.37 -8.08
CA ALA A 65 4.10 -10.69 -8.21
C ALA A 65 2.57 -10.58 -8.25
N HIS A 66 1.98 -9.59 -7.58
CA HIS A 66 0.53 -9.37 -7.67
C HIS A 66 0.06 -9.14 -9.11
N ILE A 67 0.85 -8.39 -9.90
CA ILE A 67 0.53 -8.12 -11.30
C ILE A 67 0.51 -9.42 -12.09
N GLY A 68 1.49 -10.30 -11.85
CA GLY A 68 1.54 -11.62 -12.49
C GLY A 68 0.34 -12.51 -12.11
N VAL A 69 -0.04 -12.52 -10.82
CA VAL A 69 -1.23 -13.24 -10.35
C VAL A 69 -2.49 -12.69 -11.03
N MET A 70 -2.69 -11.37 -11.02
CA MET A 70 -3.86 -10.72 -11.60
C MET A 70 -3.97 -11.03 -13.11
N ARG A 71 -2.87 -11.02 -13.84
CA ARG A 71 -2.85 -11.38 -15.27
C ARG A 71 -3.41 -12.79 -15.51
N VAL A 72 -2.98 -13.77 -14.72
CA VAL A 72 -3.46 -15.15 -14.85
C VAL A 72 -4.94 -15.28 -14.50
N LEU A 73 -5.41 -14.56 -13.47
CA LEU A 73 -6.83 -14.55 -13.10
C LEU A 73 -7.67 -13.95 -14.24
N GLU A 74 -7.24 -12.81 -14.80
CA GLU A 74 -7.92 -12.15 -15.93
C GLU A 74 -7.96 -13.05 -17.19
N GLU A 75 -6.83 -13.66 -17.57
CA GLU A 75 -6.75 -14.59 -18.69
C GLU A 75 -7.65 -15.83 -18.51
N ALA A 76 -7.83 -16.24 -17.26
CA ALA A 76 -8.67 -17.39 -16.91
C ALA A 76 -10.16 -17.06 -16.79
N GLY A 77 -10.55 -15.78 -16.94
CA GLY A 77 -11.92 -15.29 -16.77
C GLY A 77 -12.40 -15.39 -15.33
N ILE A 78 -11.49 -15.27 -14.36
CA ILE A 78 -11.85 -15.22 -12.94
C ILE A 78 -12.04 -13.75 -12.54
N ASP A 79 -13.32 -13.37 -12.41
CA ASP A 79 -13.69 -12.03 -11.95
C ASP A 79 -13.64 -11.93 -10.43
N TYR A 80 -13.30 -10.74 -9.95
CA TYR A 80 -13.37 -10.38 -8.53
C TYR A 80 -13.94 -8.95 -8.39
N ASP A 81 -14.84 -8.80 -7.39
CA ASP A 81 -15.66 -7.60 -7.23
C ASP A 81 -15.02 -6.56 -6.31
N LEU A 82 -14.00 -6.98 -5.54
CA LEU A 82 -13.32 -6.16 -4.55
C LEU A 82 -11.83 -6.47 -4.54
N VAL A 83 -11.02 -5.42 -4.49
CA VAL A 83 -9.60 -5.53 -4.11
C VAL A 83 -9.37 -4.87 -2.76
N VAL A 84 -8.72 -5.58 -1.84
CA VAL A 84 -8.21 -5.05 -0.57
C VAL A 84 -6.69 -5.10 -0.60
N GLY A 85 -6.04 -3.95 -0.45
CA GLY A 85 -4.59 -3.85 -0.57
C GLY A 85 -3.91 -3.25 0.66
N SER A 86 -2.75 -3.81 1.04
CA SER A 86 -1.85 -3.28 2.06
C SER A 86 -0.52 -2.89 1.41
N SER A 87 0.00 -1.69 1.69
CA SER A 87 1.28 -1.19 1.14
C SER A 87 1.29 -1.23 -0.40
N VAL A 88 2.27 -1.90 -1.02
CA VAL A 88 2.30 -2.10 -2.48
C VAL A 88 1.02 -2.72 -3.03
N GLY A 89 0.34 -3.58 -2.25
CA GLY A 89 -0.97 -4.12 -2.64
C GLY A 89 -2.04 -3.03 -2.76
N SER A 90 -1.98 -1.98 -1.95
CA SER A 90 -2.88 -0.83 -2.08
C SER A 90 -2.60 0.01 -3.31
N LEU A 91 -1.33 0.17 -3.68
CA LEU A 91 -0.94 0.87 -4.91
C LEU A 91 -1.50 0.16 -6.16
N ILE A 92 -1.32 -1.15 -6.24
CA ILE A 92 -1.84 -1.96 -7.35
C ILE A 92 -3.38 -1.97 -7.33
N GLY A 93 -3.97 -2.11 -6.14
CA GLY A 93 -5.41 -2.11 -5.95
C GLY A 93 -6.09 -0.81 -6.36
N ALA A 94 -5.45 0.35 -6.15
CA ALA A 94 -5.98 1.65 -6.57
C ALA A 94 -6.08 1.75 -8.10
N PHE A 95 -5.08 1.30 -8.84
CA PHE A 95 -5.14 1.26 -10.30
C PHE A 95 -6.19 0.28 -10.82
N TRP A 96 -6.28 -0.91 -10.19
CA TRP A 96 -7.34 -1.84 -10.53
C TRP A 96 -8.74 -1.25 -10.24
N GLY A 97 -8.92 -0.58 -9.12
CA GLY A 97 -10.15 0.12 -8.75
C GLY A 97 -10.58 1.14 -9.81
N GLN A 98 -9.62 1.85 -10.41
CA GLN A 98 -9.84 2.77 -11.52
C GLN A 98 -10.27 2.07 -12.83
N GLY A 99 -10.13 0.74 -12.92
CA GLY A 99 -10.50 -0.03 -14.11
C GLY A 99 -9.32 -0.58 -14.92
N TYR A 100 -8.06 -0.32 -14.50
CA TYR A 100 -6.91 -0.88 -15.20
C TYR A 100 -6.84 -2.40 -15.03
N GLY A 101 -6.53 -3.10 -16.13
CA GLY A 101 -6.17 -4.52 -16.11
C GLY A 101 -4.70 -4.73 -15.76
N ALA A 102 -4.31 -5.99 -15.54
CA ALA A 102 -2.96 -6.35 -15.14
C ALA A 102 -1.87 -5.87 -16.13
N GLU A 103 -2.12 -5.92 -17.43
CA GLU A 103 -1.18 -5.45 -18.45
C GLU A 103 -0.96 -3.93 -18.37
N GLN A 104 -2.04 -3.16 -18.16
CA GLN A 104 -1.96 -1.71 -18.00
C GLN A 104 -1.23 -1.32 -16.72
N ILE A 105 -1.47 -2.05 -15.61
CA ILE A 105 -0.77 -1.86 -14.33
C ILE A 105 0.71 -2.19 -14.50
N ASP A 106 1.06 -3.25 -15.24
CA ASP A 106 2.45 -3.60 -15.56
C ASP A 106 3.13 -2.49 -16.36
N ALA A 107 2.46 -1.94 -17.36
CA ALA A 107 2.97 -0.81 -18.15
C ALA A 107 3.19 0.45 -17.29
N LEU A 108 2.28 0.75 -16.37
CA LEU A 108 2.43 1.86 -15.41
C LEU A 108 3.61 1.61 -14.45
N SER A 109 3.79 0.39 -13.98
CA SER A 109 4.87 0.02 -13.07
C SER A 109 6.27 0.24 -13.66
N LYS A 110 6.40 0.15 -14.99
CA LYS A 110 7.64 0.40 -15.74
C LYS A 110 7.92 1.89 -15.98
N GLN A 111 6.91 2.76 -15.82
CA GLN A 111 7.06 4.23 -15.95
C GLN A 111 7.54 4.88 -14.65
N GLY A 112 7.34 4.22 -13.51
CA GLY A 112 7.76 4.70 -12.20
C GLY A 112 9.16 4.17 -11.84
N ASP A 113 10.19 4.96 -12.03
CA ASP A 113 11.48 4.67 -11.40
C ASP A 113 11.54 5.13 -9.95
N VAL A 114 12.58 4.72 -9.22
CA VAL A 114 12.78 5.08 -7.80
C VAL A 114 12.80 6.59 -7.59
N PHE A 115 13.32 7.36 -8.54
CA PHE A 115 13.41 8.82 -8.44
C PHE A 115 12.11 9.52 -8.81
N THR A 116 11.26 8.88 -9.61
CA THR A 116 9.94 9.40 -9.97
C THR A 116 8.94 9.24 -8.82
N ILE A 117 9.00 8.12 -8.10
CA ILE A 117 8.03 7.77 -7.06
C ILE A 117 8.50 8.22 -5.66
N PHE A 118 9.82 8.30 -5.42
CA PHE A 118 10.37 8.61 -4.10
C PHE A 118 10.99 10.01 -4.04
N ASP A 119 10.42 10.86 -3.21
CA ASP A 119 10.90 12.21 -2.91
C ASP A 119 11.83 12.20 -1.70
N PHE A 120 13.09 11.85 -1.92
CA PHE A 120 14.12 11.88 -0.88
C PHE A 120 14.30 13.30 -0.33
N SER A 121 14.35 13.45 0.99
CA SER A 121 14.49 14.73 1.65
C SER A 121 15.20 14.61 2.99
N LEU A 122 16.17 15.47 3.25
CA LEU A 122 16.78 15.62 4.56
C LEU A 122 15.83 16.26 5.60
N PHE A 123 14.71 16.80 5.14
CA PHE A 123 13.65 17.40 5.96
C PHE A 123 12.40 16.52 6.03
N ALA A 124 12.50 15.23 5.66
CA ALA A 124 11.43 14.29 5.85
C ALA A 124 11.25 14.01 7.36
N ASP A 125 10.00 14.06 7.84
CA ASP A 125 9.71 13.76 9.24
C ASP A 125 9.84 12.27 9.50
N ARG A 126 10.69 11.89 10.46
CA ARG A 126 10.88 10.50 10.92
C ARG A 126 11.21 9.48 9.81
N GLY A 127 11.69 9.94 8.66
CA GLY A 127 12.07 9.12 7.50
C GLY A 127 13.05 9.83 6.58
N TRP A 128 13.25 9.30 5.39
CA TRP A 128 14.11 9.86 4.33
C TRP A 128 13.32 10.25 3.08
N ILE A 129 12.06 9.77 2.98
CA ILE A 129 11.16 9.96 1.85
C ILE A 129 9.89 10.63 2.35
N ARG A 130 9.46 11.72 1.72
CA ARG A 130 8.21 12.40 2.08
C ARG A 130 6.98 11.62 1.65
N GLY A 131 7.03 10.94 0.51
CA GLY A 131 5.95 10.18 -0.08
C GLY A 131 4.93 11.00 -0.87
N GLN A 132 5.15 12.30 -1.06
CA GLN A 132 4.25 13.14 -1.85
C GLN A 132 4.26 12.70 -3.32
N ARG A 133 5.44 12.37 -3.87
CA ARG A 133 5.54 11.90 -5.26
C ARG A 133 4.78 10.59 -5.51
N LEU A 134 4.74 9.69 -4.54
CA LEU A 134 3.92 8.47 -4.63
C LEU A 134 2.43 8.83 -4.72
N GLN A 135 1.96 9.76 -3.86
CA GLN A 135 0.60 10.25 -3.91
C GLN A 135 0.25 10.90 -5.25
N ASP A 136 1.12 11.80 -5.73
CA ASP A 136 0.94 12.50 -7.00
C ASP A 136 0.96 11.50 -8.17
N PHE A 137 1.89 10.53 -8.16
CA PHE A 137 1.96 9.45 -9.14
C PHE A 137 0.64 8.69 -9.26
N VAL A 138 -0.01 8.41 -8.14
CA VAL A 138 -1.32 7.74 -8.12
C VAL A 138 -2.39 8.69 -8.66
N ASN A 139 -2.52 9.89 -8.09
CA ASN A 139 -3.59 10.83 -8.44
C ASN A 139 -3.55 11.27 -9.91
N ASP A 140 -2.37 11.50 -10.46
CA ASP A 140 -2.18 11.94 -11.86
C ASP A 140 -2.59 10.87 -12.89
N ARG A 141 -2.71 9.60 -12.46
CA ARG A 141 -3.06 8.46 -13.31
C ARG A 141 -4.47 7.92 -13.09
N LEU A 142 -5.18 8.48 -12.13
CA LEU A 142 -6.59 8.15 -11.89
C LEU A 142 -7.50 9.18 -12.57
N ASN A 143 -8.52 8.74 -13.30
CA ASN A 143 -9.55 9.62 -13.86
C ASN A 143 -10.40 10.26 -12.76
N THR A 144 -10.57 9.53 -11.65
CA THR A 144 -11.18 10.00 -10.42
C THR A 144 -10.35 9.58 -9.22
N PRO A 145 -9.80 10.52 -8.45
CA PRO A 145 -9.02 10.19 -7.27
C PRO A 145 -9.88 9.78 -6.07
N GLN A 146 -11.21 9.89 -6.13
CA GLN A 146 -12.10 9.51 -5.04
C GLN A 146 -12.38 8.01 -5.09
N ILE A 147 -12.02 7.28 -4.02
CA ILE A 147 -12.15 5.80 -3.95
C ILE A 147 -13.59 5.35 -4.19
N GLU A 148 -14.56 6.04 -3.56
CA GLU A 148 -15.99 5.73 -3.67
C GLU A 148 -16.58 5.98 -5.07
N ALA A 149 -15.90 6.77 -5.89
CA ALA A 149 -16.31 7.07 -7.27
C ALA A 149 -15.60 6.17 -8.31
N MET A 150 -14.72 5.28 -7.87
CA MET A 150 -14.06 4.34 -8.78
C MET A 150 -15.05 3.32 -9.37
N PRO A 151 -14.83 2.86 -10.61
CA PRO A 151 -15.70 1.88 -11.25
C PRO A 151 -15.69 0.50 -10.56
N ARG A 152 -14.62 0.17 -9.78
CA ARG A 152 -14.49 -1.11 -9.06
C ARG A 152 -14.22 -0.84 -7.57
N LYS A 153 -14.71 -1.74 -6.70
CA LYS A 153 -14.57 -1.60 -5.24
C LYS A 153 -13.13 -1.82 -4.81
N PHE A 154 -12.60 -0.84 -4.09
CA PHE A 154 -11.23 -0.87 -3.57
C PHE A 154 -11.20 -0.44 -2.10
N ILE A 155 -10.32 -1.07 -1.32
CA ILE A 155 -10.03 -0.72 0.08
C ILE A 155 -8.52 -0.69 0.26
N ALA A 156 -7.97 0.44 0.72
CA ALA A 156 -6.59 0.53 1.18
C ALA A 156 -6.52 0.31 2.70
N VAL A 157 -5.45 -0.36 3.15
CA VAL A 157 -5.22 -0.66 4.56
C VAL A 157 -3.97 0.08 5.04
N ALA A 158 -4.09 0.84 6.12
CA ALA A 158 -2.97 1.47 6.80
C ALA A 158 -2.98 1.14 8.29
N THR A 159 -1.95 1.56 9.01
CA THR A 159 -1.81 1.38 10.45
C THR A 159 -1.89 2.71 11.16
N ARG A 160 -2.75 2.86 12.15
CA ARG A 160 -2.76 4.02 13.04
C ARG A 160 -1.57 3.92 13.99
N ILE A 161 -0.71 4.95 14.01
CA ILE A 161 0.56 4.92 14.75
C ILE A 161 0.34 4.80 16.25
N GLN A 162 -0.67 5.49 16.79
CA GLN A 162 -0.91 5.64 18.22
C GLN A 162 -1.13 4.29 18.94
N ASP A 163 -1.84 3.37 18.34
CA ASP A 163 -2.25 2.09 18.95
C ASP A 163 -1.96 0.86 18.10
N LYS A 164 -1.31 1.08 16.95
CA LYS A 164 -0.97 0.02 15.98
C LYS A 164 -2.18 -0.77 15.47
N GLN A 165 -3.37 -0.15 15.49
CA GLN A 165 -4.57 -0.77 14.93
C GLN A 165 -4.67 -0.52 13.42
N PRO A 166 -5.16 -1.51 12.66
CA PRO A 166 -5.45 -1.32 11.25
C PRO A 166 -6.60 -0.32 11.05
N VAL A 167 -6.49 0.46 9.99
CA VAL A 167 -7.56 1.31 9.48
C VAL A 167 -7.77 1.06 8.02
N PHE A 168 -9.00 1.29 7.57
CA PHE A 168 -9.45 1.00 6.22
C PHE A 168 -9.92 2.27 5.54
N PHE A 169 -9.47 2.51 4.33
CA PHE A 169 -9.90 3.61 3.49
C PHE A 169 -10.67 3.06 2.30
N ARG A 170 -11.97 3.39 2.22
CA ARG A 170 -12.86 3.05 1.09
C ARG A 170 -13.54 4.28 0.50
N SER A 171 -13.13 5.47 0.94
CA SER A 171 -13.62 6.75 0.45
C SER A 171 -12.56 7.84 0.62
N GLY A 172 -12.70 8.93 -0.14
CA GLY A 172 -11.77 10.04 -0.23
C GLY A 172 -10.61 9.77 -1.17
N ASN A 173 -9.59 10.63 -1.13
CA ASN A 173 -8.48 10.64 -2.09
C ASN A 173 -7.64 9.37 -2.04
N ALA A 174 -7.59 8.63 -3.14
CA ALA A 174 -6.88 7.36 -3.28
C ALA A 174 -5.37 7.51 -3.15
N GLY A 175 -4.77 8.56 -3.71
CA GLY A 175 -3.33 8.79 -3.60
C GLY A 175 -2.90 9.02 -2.16
N VAL A 176 -3.69 9.75 -1.36
CA VAL A 176 -3.44 9.94 0.07
C VAL A 176 -3.60 8.62 0.83
N ALA A 177 -4.65 7.83 0.53
CA ALA A 177 -4.88 6.53 1.15
C ALA A 177 -3.75 5.53 0.84
N VAL A 178 -3.30 5.45 -0.42
CA VAL A 178 -2.17 4.63 -0.85
C VAL A 178 -0.87 5.07 -0.20
N ARG A 179 -0.63 6.39 -0.11
CA ARG A 179 0.54 6.93 0.58
C ARG A 179 0.55 6.54 2.06
N ALA A 180 -0.58 6.67 2.77
CA ALA A 180 -0.70 6.25 4.16
C ALA A 180 -0.44 4.74 4.31
N SER A 181 -1.04 3.94 3.42
CA SER A 181 -0.86 2.49 3.35
C SER A 181 0.58 2.04 3.08
N SER A 182 1.37 2.89 2.40
CA SER A 182 2.76 2.61 1.96
C SER A 182 3.82 3.39 2.75
N ALA A 183 3.44 4.05 3.84
CA ALA A 183 4.35 4.86 4.65
C ALA A 183 5.21 3.99 5.59
N VAL A 184 6.16 3.25 5.00
CA VAL A 184 7.07 2.34 5.72
C VAL A 184 7.82 3.08 6.80
N SER A 185 7.64 2.65 8.04
CA SER A 185 8.23 3.26 9.25
C SER A 185 9.75 3.43 9.12
N LYS A 186 10.27 4.59 9.50
CA LYS A 186 11.69 5.00 9.39
C LYS A 186 12.22 5.21 7.94
N ILE A 187 11.43 4.93 6.93
CA ILE A 187 11.77 5.16 5.51
C ILE A 187 10.95 6.32 4.99
N PHE A 188 9.65 6.28 5.15
CA PHE A 188 8.73 7.35 4.76
C PHE A 188 8.28 8.19 5.95
N SER A 189 7.98 9.46 5.69
CA SER A 189 7.25 10.28 6.64
C SER A 189 5.86 9.71 6.90
N PRO A 190 5.40 9.69 8.15
CA PRO A 190 4.01 9.38 8.47
C PRO A 190 3.02 10.30 7.74
N VAL A 191 1.80 9.84 7.58
CA VAL A 191 0.73 10.59 6.92
C VAL A 191 -0.31 11.01 7.96
N GLY A 192 -0.44 12.33 8.19
CA GLY A 192 -1.51 12.87 9.02
C GLY A 192 -2.81 13.00 8.23
N ILE A 193 -3.91 12.45 8.75
CA ILE A 193 -5.26 12.60 8.20
C ILE A 193 -6.17 12.98 9.37
N GLN A 194 -6.79 14.15 9.30
CA GLN A 194 -7.69 14.68 10.33
C GLN A 194 -7.04 14.69 11.74
N GLY A 195 -5.74 15.02 11.82
CA GLY A 195 -4.99 15.11 13.07
C GLY A 195 -4.50 13.77 13.64
N VAL A 196 -4.74 12.66 12.96
CA VAL A 196 -4.26 11.31 13.32
C VAL A 196 -3.19 10.86 12.34
N GLU A 197 -2.12 10.25 12.84
CA GLU A 197 -1.00 9.79 12.01
C GLU A 197 -1.10 8.31 11.65
N TYR A 198 -0.74 8.01 10.40
CA TYR A 198 -0.77 6.68 9.83
C TYR A 198 0.58 6.30 9.24
N GLU A 199 0.86 5.01 9.29
CA GLU A 199 2.02 4.36 8.70
C GLU A 199 1.58 3.12 7.89
N ASP A 200 2.56 2.42 7.30
CA ASP A 200 2.34 1.28 6.42
C ASP A 200 1.40 0.22 7.01
N GLY A 201 0.50 -0.29 6.17
CA GLY A 201 -0.43 -1.36 6.54
C GLY A 201 0.26 -2.65 6.99
N ASP A 202 1.53 -2.88 6.58
CA ASP A 202 2.34 -4.02 7.02
C ASP A 202 2.50 -4.09 8.55
N GLU A 203 2.48 -2.96 9.22
CA GLU A 203 2.70 -2.90 10.68
C GLU A 203 1.54 -3.49 11.49
N SER A 204 0.32 -3.52 10.96
CA SER A 204 -0.84 -4.09 11.64
C SER A 204 -1.51 -5.24 10.89
N LEU A 205 -1.67 -5.12 9.57
CA LEU A 205 -2.46 -6.05 8.76
C LEU A 205 -1.82 -6.27 7.38
N PRO A 206 -0.70 -7.04 7.30
CA PRO A 206 0.05 -7.24 6.05
C PRO A 206 -0.78 -7.88 4.93
N VAL A 207 -1.67 -8.80 5.24
CA VAL A 207 -2.60 -9.47 4.31
C VAL A 207 -3.99 -9.38 4.93
N ALA A 208 -4.84 -8.51 4.40
CA ALA A 208 -6.06 -8.04 5.06
C ALA A 208 -7.30 -8.88 4.71
N VAL A 209 -7.28 -10.19 4.96
CA VAL A 209 -8.41 -11.10 4.64
C VAL A 209 -9.65 -10.73 5.44
N ARG A 210 -9.51 -10.42 6.74
CA ARG A 210 -10.65 -9.98 7.57
C ARG A 210 -11.35 -8.74 7.03
N ALA A 211 -10.63 -7.83 6.38
CA ALA A 211 -11.23 -6.63 5.78
C ALA A 211 -12.15 -7.00 4.60
N ALA A 212 -11.73 -7.94 3.76
CA ALA A 212 -12.57 -8.46 2.68
C ALA A 212 -13.83 -9.15 3.24
N ARG A 213 -13.68 -9.95 4.33
CA ARG A 213 -14.81 -10.60 5.01
C ARG A 213 -15.78 -9.59 5.62
N GLN A 214 -15.29 -8.58 6.32
CA GLN A 214 -16.13 -7.49 6.87
C GLN A 214 -16.85 -6.71 5.77
N ALA A 215 -16.22 -6.53 4.61
CA ALA A 215 -16.84 -5.91 3.44
C ALA A 215 -17.94 -6.79 2.80
N GLY A 216 -18.12 -8.03 3.26
CA GLY A 216 -19.18 -8.95 2.82
C GLY A 216 -18.73 -9.99 1.78
N ALA A 217 -17.41 -10.11 1.48
CA ALA A 217 -16.93 -11.07 0.50
C ALA A 217 -17.21 -12.52 0.93
N THR A 218 -17.83 -13.28 0.04
CA THR A 218 -18.18 -14.69 0.27
C THR A 218 -17.05 -15.64 -0.11
N PHE A 219 -16.19 -15.24 -1.07
CA PHE A 219 -14.97 -15.95 -1.44
C PHE A 219 -13.78 -14.99 -1.42
N VAL A 220 -12.68 -15.36 -0.75
CA VAL A 220 -11.49 -14.53 -0.62
C VAL A 220 -10.26 -15.26 -1.15
N ILE A 221 -9.66 -14.69 -2.20
CA ILE A 221 -8.36 -15.09 -2.71
C ILE A 221 -7.31 -14.17 -2.08
N ALA A 222 -6.40 -14.72 -1.29
CA ALA A 222 -5.31 -13.96 -0.68
C ALA A 222 -4.00 -14.20 -1.44
N VAL A 223 -3.28 -13.12 -1.75
CA VAL A 223 -1.94 -13.18 -2.36
C VAL A 223 -0.92 -12.73 -1.32
N ASP A 224 -0.19 -13.68 -0.79
CA ASP A 224 0.92 -13.45 0.14
C ASP A 224 2.24 -13.40 -0.64
N VAL A 225 2.88 -12.24 -0.66
CA VAL A 225 4.17 -12.06 -1.36
C VAL A 225 5.36 -11.98 -0.40
N THR A 226 5.19 -12.39 0.84
CA THR A 226 6.30 -12.47 1.80
C THR A 226 7.23 -13.65 1.49
N PRO A 227 8.44 -13.72 2.09
CA PRO A 227 9.29 -14.89 1.95
C PRO A 227 8.56 -16.16 2.38
N VAL A 228 8.71 -17.23 1.61
CA VAL A 228 8.15 -18.53 1.97
C VAL A 228 8.74 -18.99 3.30
N PRO A 229 7.94 -19.41 4.28
CA PRO A 229 8.45 -19.90 5.56
C PRO A 229 9.50 -21.02 5.38
N GLY A 230 10.60 -20.94 6.12
CA GLY A 230 11.67 -21.95 6.07
C GLY A 230 12.69 -21.78 4.94
N THR A 231 12.55 -20.75 4.06
CA THR A 231 13.49 -20.51 2.96
C THR A 231 14.62 -19.53 3.31
N ALA A 232 14.72 -19.10 4.57
CA ALA A 232 15.77 -18.20 5.00
C ALA A 232 17.14 -18.87 4.83
N PRO A 233 18.15 -18.20 4.24
CA PRO A 233 19.51 -18.73 4.15
C PRO A 233 20.12 -18.86 5.54
N ALA A 234 21.07 -19.80 5.70
CA ALA A 234 21.70 -20.09 6.98
C ALA A 234 22.43 -18.89 7.62
N ASP A 235 22.89 -17.96 6.79
CA ASP A 235 23.56 -16.71 7.18
C ASP A 235 22.62 -15.51 7.32
N ALA A 236 21.30 -15.73 7.30
CA ALA A 236 20.35 -14.65 7.45
C ALA A 236 20.49 -13.94 8.79
N ALA A 237 20.53 -12.60 8.77
CA ALA A 237 20.65 -11.79 9.97
C ALA A 237 19.51 -12.07 10.96
N THR A 238 19.83 -12.30 12.23
CA THR A 238 18.87 -12.60 13.30
C THR A 238 17.73 -11.57 13.38
N THR A 239 18.06 -10.28 13.26
CA THR A 239 17.07 -9.20 13.27
C THR A 239 16.07 -9.29 12.13
N LYS A 240 16.49 -9.81 10.97
CA LYS A 240 15.60 -10.05 9.83
C LYS A 240 14.69 -11.25 10.10
N LEU A 241 15.24 -12.33 10.64
CA LEU A 241 14.47 -13.51 11.01
C LEU A 241 13.39 -13.18 12.06
N GLU A 242 13.75 -12.43 13.11
CA GLU A 242 12.82 -12.00 14.16
C GLU A 242 11.69 -11.12 13.58
N ARG A 243 12.02 -10.20 12.69
CA ARG A 243 11.04 -9.36 11.99
C ARG A 243 10.07 -10.19 11.15
N GLU A 244 10.58 -11.15 10.38
CA GLU A 244 9.75 -12.05 9.58
C GLU A 244 8.87 -12.95 10.48
N ALA A 245 9.40 -13.48 11.56
CA ALA A 245 8.62 -14.26 12.53
C ALA A 245 7.51 -13.44 13.17
N LYS A 246 7.78 -12.18 13.54
CA LYS A 246 6.77 -11.25 14.06
C LYS A 246 5.72 -10.93 13.00
N ARG A 247 6.11 -10.79 11.76
CA ARG A 247 5.22 -10.53 10.64
C ARG A 247 4.30 -11.71 10.37
N ARG A 248 4.84 -12.95 10.38
CA ARG A 248 4.05 -14.18 10.23
C ARG A 248 2.93 -14.31 11.28
N LYS A 249 3.18 -13.91 12.54
CA LYS A 249 2.14 -13.91 13.58
C LYS A 249 0.91 -13.05 13.24
N ARG A 250 1.06 -12.05 12.34
CA ARG A 250 -0.06 -11.23 11.84
C ARG A 250 -0.66 -11.81 10.56
N ILE A 251 0.14 -12.46 9.73
CA ILE A 251 -0.27 -13.00 8.43
C ILE A 251 -1.01 -14.32 8.57
N ASP A 252 -0.48 -15.26 9.36
CA ASP A 252 -1.03 -16.63 9.41
C ASP A 252 -2.51 -16.70 9.86
N PRO A 253 -2.97 -15.92 10.86
CA PRO A 253 -4.38 -15.89 11.21
C PRO A 253 -5.29 -15.30 10.13
N GLU A 254 -4.76 -14.43 9.27
CA GLU A 254 -5.50 -13.88 8.14
C GLU A 254 -5.62 -14.91 7.02
N LEU A 255 -4.50 -15.54 6.65
CA LEU A 255 -4.50 -16.58 5.60
C LEU A 255 -5.40 -17.76 5.96
N ALA A 256 -5.51 -18.11 7.24
CA ALA A 256 -6.42 -19.15 7.72
C ALA A 256 -7.91 -18.82 7.46
N GLN A 257 -8.26 -17.56 7.22
CA GLN A 257 -9.62 -17.11 6.89
C GLN A 257 -9.86 -16.97 5.38
N ALA A 258 -8.82 -17.10 4.55
CA ALA A 258 -8.96 -17.09 3.10
C ALA A 258 -9.52 -18.41 2.58
N ASP A 259 -10.29 -18.37 1.50
CA ASP A 259 -10.75 -19.59 0.81
C ASP A 259 -9.64 -20.15 -0.08
N PHE A 260 -8.78 -19.26 -0.58
CA PHE A 260 -7.67 -19.64 -1.43
C PHE A 260 -6.46 -18.72 -1.19
N VAL A 261 -5.26 -19.32 -1.14
CA VAL A 261 -4.01 -18.58 -0.94
C VAL A 261 -3.08 -18.84 -2.11
N ILE A 262 -2.60 -17.76 -2.73
CA ILE A 262 -1.53 -17.79 -3.74
C ILE A 262 -0.28 -17.20 -3.11
N HIS A 263 0.80 -17.99 -3.03
CA HIS A 263 2.05 -17.58 -2.38
C HIS A 263 3.24 -17.77 -3.34
N PRO A 264 3.53 -16.78 -4.21
CA PRO A 264 4.64 -16.87 -5.15
C PRO A 264 5.99 -16.95 -4.44
N ASP A 265 6.83 -17.90 -4.82
CA ASP A 265 8.21 -17.99 -4.33
C ASP A 265 9.16 -17.11 -5.18
N MET A 266 9.72 -16.10 -4.54
CA MET A 266 10.68 -15.15 -5.13
C MET A 266 12.05 -15.22 -4.45
N GLY A 267 12.30 -16.30 -3.70
CA GLY A 267 13.46 -16.44 -2.82
C GLY A 267 13.38 -15.54 -1.59
N TYR A 268 14.39 -15.58 -0.74
CA TYR A 268 14.39 -14.87 0.55
C TYR A 268 14.83 -13.40 0.44
N ASN A 269 15.77 -13.08 -0.44
CA ASN A 269 16.30 -11.74 -0.61
C ASN A 269 15.55 -10.98 -1.71
N THR A 270 15.42 -9.67 -1.53
CA THR A 270 14.77 -8.76 -2.50
C THR A 270 15.66 -7.57 -2.78
N TRP A 271 15.66 -7.15 -4.03
CA TRP A 271 16.38 -5.97 -4.48
C TRP A 271 15.44 -5.13 -5.35
N PRO A 272 15.38 -3.81 -5.18
CA PRO A 272 14.55 -2.96 -6.02
C PRO A 272 15.22 -2.72 -7.39
N THR A 273 15.38 -3.78 -8.16
CA THR A 273 16.00 -3.76 -9.49
C THR A 273 15.01 -4.20 -10.56
N PRO A 274 15.12 -3.70 -11.81
CA PRO A 274 14.27 -4.14 -12.91
C PRO A 274 14.25 -5.66 -13.09
N SER A 275 15.39 -6.32 -12.96
CA SER A 275 15.48 -7.78 -13.06
C SER A 275 14.70 -8.51 -11.97
N PHE A 276 14.72 -7.99 -10.73
CA PHE A 276 13.92 -8.56 -9.65
C PHE A 276 12.42 -8.33 -9.86
N PHE A 277 12.03 -7.17 -10.40
CA PHE A 277 10.64 -6.88 -10.71
C PHE A 277 10.10 -7.83 -11.78
N ASP A 278 10.90 -8.12 -12.81
CA ASP A 278 10.55 -9.12 -13.84
C ASP A 278 10.44 -10.53 -13.23
N GLN A 279 11.41 -10.93 -12.40
CA GLN A 279 11.36 -12.20 -11.69
C GLN A 279 10.12 -12.31 -10.80
N ALA A 280 9.76 -11.27 -10.07
CA ALA A 280 8.59 -11.27 -9.21
C ALA A 280 7.29 -11.44 -10.01
N ARG A 281 7.13 -10.72 -11.13
CA ARG A 281 5.98 -10.90 -12.04
C ARG A 281 5.87 -12.35 -12.53
N GLN A 282 6.98 -12.91 -13.01
CA GLN A 282 7.03 -14.30 -13.50
C GLN A 282 6.70 -15.31 -12.40
N ALA A 283 7.20 -15.10 -11.17
CA ALA A 283 6.86 -15.94 -10.03
C ALA A 283 5.36 -15.90 -9.69
N GLY A 284 4.75 -14.71 -9.77
CA GLY A 284 3.30 -14.54 -9.62
C GLY A 284 2.50 -15.28 -10.67
N GLU A 285 2.89 -15.14 -11.96
CA GLU A 285 2.26 -15.86 -13.07
C GLU A 285 2.41 -17.37 -12.90
N TYR A 286 3.62 -17.83 -12.62
CA TYR A 286 3.91 -19.25 -12.46
C TYR A 286 3.04 -19.88 -11.36
N GLU A 287 3.02 -19.27 -10.18
CA GLU A 287 2.28 -19.82 -9.05
C GLU A 287 0.78 -19.78 -9.26
N ALA A 288 0.25 -18.69 -9.82
CA ALA A 288 -1.17 -18.60 -10.17
C ALA A 288 -1.57 -19.64 -11.22
N ARG A 289 -0.77 -19.86 -12.29
CA ARG A 289 -1.05 -20.89 -13.29
C ARG A 289 -1.01 -22.29 -12.70
N ARG A 290 -0.02 -22.55 -11.84
CA ARG A 290 0.12 -23.86 -11.17
C ARG A 290 -1.11 -24.18 -10.31
N GLN A 291 -1.68 -23.19 -9.62
CA GLN A 291 -2.82 -23.36 -8.75
C GLN A 291 -4.18 -23.17 -9.44
N LEU A 292 -4.21 -22.72 -10.69
CA LEU A 292 -5.44 -22.35 -11.38
C LEU A 292 -6.51 -23.47 -11.42
N PRO A 293 -6.16 -24.75 -11.67
CA PRO A 293 -7.17 -25.83 -11.67
C PRO A 293 -7.85 -25.98 -10.29
N THR A 294 -7.07 -25.91 -9.21
CA THR A 294 -7.58 -26.00 -7.83
C THR A 294 -8.45 -24.79 -7.48
N LEU A 295 -8.02 -23.57 -7.89
CA LEU A 295 -8.81 -22.37 -7.67
C LEU A 295 -10.16 -22.41 -8.40
N LYS A 296 -10.18 -22.86 -9.68
CA LYS A 296 -11.42 -23.03 -10.43
C LYS A 296 -12.37 -24.03 -9.76
N SER A 297 -11.85 -25.15 -9.25
CA SER A 297 -12.64 -26.12 -8.50
C SER A 297 -13.21 -25.55 -7.21
N ALA A 298 -12.42 -24.78 -6.45
CA ALA A 298 -12.85 -24.12 -5.23
C ALA A 298 -13.94 -23.08 -5.47
N LEU A 299 -13.84 -22.30 -6.55
CA LEU A 299 -14.86 -21.31 -6.95
C LEU A 299 -16.16 -22.02 -7.36
N ALA A 300 -16.09 -23.10 -8.14
CA ALA A 300 -17.27 -23.84 -8.60
C ALA A 300 -18.02 -24.53 -7.46
N SER A 301 -17.34 -24.96 -6.40
CA SER A 301 -17.98 -25.60 -5.24
C SER A 301 -18.78 -24.65 -4.34
N ARG A 302 -18.72 -23.34 -4.61
CA ARG A 302 -19.42 -22.28 -3.84
C ARG A 302 -20.52 -21.56 -4.62
N GLN A 303 -20.70 -21.91 -5.89
CA GLN A 303 -21.85 -21.50 -6.71
C GLN A 303 -23.03 -22.45 -6.50
#